data_5cca7045ec2c1b4d9cc7870e3cf90f9b
#
_entry.id   5cca7045ec2c1b4d9cc7870e3cf90f9b
#
_cell.length_a   1.000
_cell.length_b   1.000
_cell.length_c   1.000
_cell.angle_alpha   90.00
_cell.angle_beta   90.00
_cell.angle_gamma   90.00
#
_symmetry.space_group_name_H-M   'P 1'
#
loop_
_entity.id
_entity.type
_entity.pdbx_description
1 polymer ?
#
loop_
_entity_poly.entity_id
_entity_poly.type
_entity_poly.pdbx_seq_one_letter_code
_entity_poly.pdbx_strand_id
1 'polypeptide(L)'
;MKKLVLFVCLLVATVAAQAQFEKGKWIVNPSISGLGLSHNTDTDKTSFAIEAKGGAFLLDNVALLVHAGAAWNNGGSDTDVYTLGVGGRYYFSNIGIYLGADVNVVRWDWGTSDDTKFSFGAEAGYAFFLTRTVTLEPAVYWNVNSDRSVFGLKVGFGFYF
;
A
#
# COMPACT_ATOMS: atom_id res chain seq x y z
N MET A 1 -16.10 -30.75 2.47
CA MET A 1 -16.22 -30.35 1.06
C MET A 1 -15.98 -28.83 0.86
N LYS A 2 -16.64 -27.94 1.61
CA LYS A 2 -16.44 -26.46 1.46
C LYS A 2 -15.00 -26.01 1.68
N LYS A 3 -14.27 -26.58 2.65
CA LYS A 3 -12.86 -26.26 2.93
C LYS A 3 -11.91 -26.75 1.82
N LEU A 4 -12.23 -27.85 1.17
CA LEU A 4 -11.45 -28.38 0.05
C LEU A 4 -11.62 -27.51 -1.20
N VAL A 5 -12.84 -27.06 -1.48
CA VAL A 5 -13.13 -26.13 -2.58
C VAL A 5 -12.41 -24.81 -2.38
N LEU A 6 -12.40 -24.28 -1.15
CA LEU A 6 -11.65 -23.06 -0.81
C LEU A 6 -10.15 -23.24 -1.04
N PHE A 7 -9.59 -24.40 -0.65
CA PHE A 7 -8.18 -24.71 -0.83
C PHE A 7 -7.80 -24.89 -2.31
N VAL A 8 -8.66 -25.51 -3.10
CA VAL A 8 -8.48 -25.67 -4.55
C VAL A 8 -8.58 -24.30 -5.26
N CYS A 9 -9.54 -23.46 -4.87
CA CYS A 9 -9.64 -22.08 -5.39
C CYS A 9 -8.39 -21.24 -5.05
N LEU A 10 -7.82 -21.40 -3.85
CA LEU A 10 -6.59 -20.74 -3.45
C LEU A 10 -5.39 -21.23 -4.29
N LEU A 11 -5.29 -22.54 -4.55
CA LEU A 11 -4.24 -23.12 -5.39
C LEU A 11 -4.35 -22.69 -6.86
N VAL A 12 -5.56 -22.61 -7.41
CA VAL A 12 -5.78 -22.17 -8.80
C VAL A 12 -5.45 -20.67 -8.95
N ALA A 13 -5.73 -19.85 -7.94
CA ALA A 13 -5.38 -18.43 -7.93
C ALA A 13 -3.86 -18.19 -7.95
N THR A 14 -3.06 -19.08 -7.32
CA THR A 14 -1.60 -18.93 -7.29
C THR A 14 -0.93 -19.21 -8.63
N VAL A 15 -1.49 -20.07 -9.48
CA VAL A 15 -0.89 -20.41 -10.80
C VAL A 15 -1.01 -19.26 -11.79
N ALA A 16 -2.05 -18.42 -11.67
CA ALA A 16 -2.24 -17.25 -12.54
C ALA A 16 -1.32 -16.07 -12.18
N ALA A 17 -0.74 -16.07 -10.97
CA ALA A 17 0.05 -14.97 -10.44
C ALA A 17 1.45 -14.85 -11.05
N GLN A 18 2.02 -15.93 -11.59
CA GLN A 18 3.42 -15.97 -12.00
C GLN A 18 3.73 -15.11 -13.23
N ALA A 19 2.78 -14.94 -14.15
CA ALA A 19 2.98 -14.19 -15.39
C ALA A 19 2.80 -12.66 -15.23
N GLN A 20 2.43 -12.18 -14.05
CA GLN A 20 2.11 -10.75 -13.84
C GLN A 20 3.24 -9.96 -13.20
N PHE A 21 4.18 -10.62 -12.52
CA PHE A 21 5.30 -9.98 -11.83
C PHE A 21 6.60 -10.04 -12.65
N GLU A 22 6.47 -10.05 -13.99
CA GLU A 22 7.59 -10.13 -14.91
C GLU A 22 8.19 -8.75 -15.18
N LYS A 23 9.50 -8.72 -15.42
CA LYS A 23 10.23 -7.53 -15.84
C LYS A 23 9.57 -6.87 -17.06
N GLY A 24 9.43 -5.56 -16.99
CA GLY A 24 8.84 -4.73 -18.05
C GLY A 24 7.33 -4.53 -17.93
N LYS A 25 6.65 -5.23 -17.03
CA LYS A 25 5.26 -4.98 -16.69
C LYS A 25 5.10 -3.71 -15.88
N TRP A 26 3.95 -3.06 -16.03
CA TRP A 26 3.59 -1.88 -15.25
C TRP A 26 2.54 -2.23 -14.21
N ILE A 27 2.55 -1.50 -13.11
CA ILE A 27 1.56 -1.62 -12.04
C ILE A 27 1.01 -0.23 -11.71
N VAL A 28 -0.32 -0.17 -11.52
CA VAL A 28 -1.01 0.96 -10.90
C VAL A 28 -1.82 0.40 -9.73
N ASN A 29 -1.63 0.96 -8.54
CA ASN A 29 -2.21 0.46 -7.31
C ASN A 29 -2.83 1.59 -6.49
N PRO A 30 -4.10 1.97 -6.75
CA PRO A 30 -4.87 2.81 -5.84
C PRO A 30 -5.21 2.02 -4.57
N SER A 31 -5.08 2.67 -3.41
CA SER A 31 -5.38 2.08 -2.12
C SER A 31 -6.04 3.07 -1.16
N ILE A 32 -6.79 2.53 -0.23
CA ILE A 32 -7.49 3.27 0.83
C ILE A 32 -7.03 2.71 2.17
N SER A 33 -6.72 3.59 3.09
CA SER A 33 -6.33 3.24 4.47
C SER A 33 -7.13 4.06 5.49
N GLY A 34 -7.03 3.70 6.76
CA GLY A 34 -7.70 4.42 7.82
C GLY A 34 -9.16 4.05 8.06
N LEU A 35 -9.62 2.88 7.61
CA LEU A 35 -10.98 2.36 7.85
C LEU A 35 -11.24 2.02 9.35
N GLY A 36 -10.96 2.95 10.27
CA GLY A 36 -11.08 2.76 11.70
C GLY A 36 -10.04 1.84 12.35
N LEU A 37 -9.04 1.42 11.60
CA LEU A 37 -8.02 0.44 12.02
C LEU A 37 -6.60 1.01 12.06
N SER A 38 -6.41 2.31 11.82
CA SER A 38 -5.13 2.96 12.07
C SER A 38 -5.09 3.40 13.53
N HIS A 39 -4.30 2.70 14.33
CA HIS A 39 -4.06 3.10 15.73
C HIS A 39 -2.82 3.99 15.77
N ASN A 40 -3.01 5.22 16.18
CA ASN A 40 -1.92 6.12 16.54
C ASN A 40 -1.71 5.99 18.06
N THR A 41 -0.51 5.58 18.47
CA THR A 41 -0.16 5.38 19.89
C THR A 41 -0.27 6.64 20.73
N ASP A 42 -0.31 7.83 20.11
CA ASP A 42 -0.33 9.11 20.82
C ASP A 42 -1.71 9.82 20.83
N THR A 43 -2.62 9.42 19.95
CA THR A 43 -3.96 10.03 19.89
C THR A 43 -4.99 9.03 19.32
N ASP A 44 -6.11 8.82 20.02
CA ASP A 44 -7.28 8.03 19.57
C ASP A 44 -8.02 8.70 18.38
N LYS A 45 -7.30 9.01 17.29
CA LYS A 45 -7.89 9.67 16.12
C LYS A 45 -7.97 8.72 14.93
N THR A 46 -9.14 8.64 14.34
CA THR A 46 -9.36 7.93 13.08
C THR A 46 -9.00 8.86 11.92
N SER A 47 -8.05 8.46 11.10
CA SER A 47 -7.68 9.16 9.87
C SER A 47 -8.05 8.34 8.65
N PHE A 48 -8.59 8.99 7.64
CA PHE A 48 -8.87 8.41 6.33
C PHE A 48 -7.81 8.89 5.35
N ALA A 49 -7.22 7.98 4.59
CA ALA A 49 -6.23 8.33 3.59
C ALA A 49 -6.46 7.56 2.28
N ILE A 50 -6.20 8.25 1.18
CA ILE A 50 -6.16 7.66 -0.17
C ILE A 50 -4.72 7.75 -0.65
N GLU A 51 -4.22 6.66 -1.23
CA GLU A 51 -2.90 6.56 -1.81
C GLU A 51 -3.00 5.91 -3.18
N ALA A 52 -2.20 6.38 -4.11
CA ALA A 52 -2.01 5.73 -5.41
C ALA A 52 -0.51 5.49 -5.63
N LYS A 53 -0.16 4.25 -5.98
CA LYS A 53 1.19 3.85 -6.39
C LYS A 53 1.18 3.52 -7.87
N GLY A 54 2.23 3.90 -8.58
CA GLY A 54 2.43 3.54 -9.98
C GLY A 54 3.89 3.24 -10.25
N GLY A 55 4.19 2.28 -11.10
CA GLY A 55 5.57 1.94 -11.41
C GLY A 55 5.71 0.78 -12.36
N ALA A 56 6.92 0.23 -12.40
CA ALA A 56 7.26 -0.86 -13.31
C ALA A 56 8.12 -1.93 -12.61
N PHE A 57 8.00 -3.14 -13.10
CA PHE A 57 8.88 -4.24 -12.69
C PHE A 57 10.24 -4.10 -13.40
N LEU A 58 11.26 -3.76 -12.63
CA LEU A 58 12.64 -3.63 -13.14
C LEU A 58 13.32 -4.99 -13.28
N LEU A 59 12.95 -5.92 -12.44
CA LEU A 59 13.33 -7.33 -12.45
C LEU A 59 12.09 -8.16 -12.21
N ASP A 60 12.16 -9.46 -12.50
CA ASP A 60 11.08 -10.37 -12.14
C ASP A 60 10.82 -10.31 -10.63
N ASN A 61 9.57 -10.12 -10.26
CA ASN A 61 9.11 -9.96 -8.89
C ASN A 61 9.54 -8.68 -8.15
N VAL A 62 10.30 -7.76 -8.78
CA VAL A 62 10.76 -6.53 -8.16
C VAL A 62 10.20 -5.32 -8.90
N ALA A 63 9.29 -4.60 -8.27
CA ALA A 63 8.74 -3.36 -8.78
C ALA A 63 9.37 -2.13 -8.12
N LEU A 64 9.70 -1.11 -8.92
CA LEU A 64 9.98 0.23 -8.46
C LEU A 64 8.69 1.04 -8.58
N LEU A 65 8.31 1.73 -7.51
CA LEU A 65 7.05 2.45 -7.40
C LEU A 65 7.28 3.91 -7.03
N VAL A 66 6.52 4.78 -7.65
CA VAL A 66 6.30 6.16 -7.20
C VAL A 66 4.89 6.21 -6.62
N HIS A 67 4.70 6.91 -5.53
CA HIS A 67 3.39 7.03 -4.93
C HIS A 67 3.09 8.47 -4.49
N ALA A 68 1.80 8.78 -4.53
CA ALA A 68 1.23 10.01 -4.01
C ALA A 68 0.02 9.67 -3.14
N GLY A 69 -0.15 10.40 -2.06
CA GLY A 69 -1.25 10.20 -1.12
C GLY A 69 -1.75 11.49 -0.52
N ALA A 70 -3.00 11.45 -0.07
CA ALA A 70 -3.61 12.50 0.72
C ALA A 70 -4.36 11.88 1.89
N ALA A 71 -4.26 12.50 3.06
CA ALA A 71 -4.96 12.06 4.26
C ALA A 71 -5.69 13.24 4.91
N TRP A 72 -6.91 12.96 5.35
CA TRP A 72 -7.77 13.90 6.06
C TRP A 72 -7.99 13.39 7.48
N ASN A 73 -7.70 14.24 8.45
CA ASN A 73 -7.90 13.93 9.86
C ASN A 73 -9.21 14.57 10.35
N ASN A 74 -10.15 13.74 10.81
CA ASN A 74 -11.42 14.20 11.35
C ASN A 74 -11.32 14.29 12.89
N GLY A 75 -11.02 15.48 13.42
CA GLY A 75 -10.87 15.66 14.88
C GLY A 75 -10.28 17.01 15.29
N GLY A 76 -11.00 18.09 15.07
CA GLY A 76 -10.77 19.38 15.75
C GLY A 76 -9.60 20.24 15.25
N SER A 77 -8.90 19.84 14.24
CA SER A 77 -7.91 20.65 13.50
C SER A 77 -7.91 20.15 12.07
N ASP A 78 -8.37 20.97 11.14
CA ASP A 78 -8.31 20.68 9.70
C ASP A 78 -6.84 20.68 9.28
N THR A 79 -6.24 19.49 9.25
CA THR A 79 -4.85 19.31 8.81
C THR A 79 -4.86 18.36 7.64
N ASP A 80 -4.57 18.90 6.46
CA ASP A 80 -4.37 18.12 5.26
C ASP A 80 -2.93 17.63 5.20
N VAL A 81 -2.76 16.37 4.90
CA VAL A 81 -1.44 15.72 4.77
C VAL A 81 -1.27 15.22 3.36
N TYR A 82 -0.25 15.72 2.67
CA TYR A 82 0.13 15.27 1.35
C TYR A 82 1.43 14.48 1.42
N THR A 83 1.46 13.35 0.75
CA THR A 83 2.61 12.45 0.70
C THR A 83 3.03 12.22 -0.73
N LEU A 84 4.32 12.36 -1.00
CA LEU A 84 4.95 11.95 -2.25
C LEU A 84 6.16 11.09 -1.91
N GLY A 85 6.33 9.97 -2.63
CA GLY A 85 7.43 9.07 -2.31
C GLY A 85 7.81 8.13 -3.44
N VAL A 86 8.89 7.40 -3.17
CA VAL A 86 9.40 6.34 -4.01
C VAL A 86 9.68 5.12 -3.17
N GLY A 87 9.48 3.94 -3.73
CA GLY A 87 9.70 2.71 -3.01
C GLY A 87 9.91 1.52 -3.92
N GLY A 88 10.24 0.40 -3.31
CA GLY A 88 10.34 -0.88 -3.97
C GLY A 88 9.38 -1.88 -3.35
N ARG A 89 8.91 -2.81 -4.16
CA ARG A 89 8.05 -3.91 -3.72
C ARG A 89 8.58 -5.22 -4.32
N TYR A 90 8.73 -6.22 -3.46
CA TYR A 90 9.09 -7.57 -3.84
C TYR A 90 7.89 -8.49 -3.70
N TYR A 91 7.59 -9.25 -4.73
CA TYR A 91 6.49 -10.21 -4.78
C TYR A 91 7.01 -11.63 -4.69
N PHE A 92 6.47 -12.41 -3.76
CA PHE A 92 6.67 -13.85 -3.70
C PHE A 92 5.66 -14.50 -4.65
N SER A 93 6.02 -14.63 -5.92
CA SER A 93 5.11 -15.03 -7.00
C SER A 93 4.39 -16.36 -6.74
N ASN A 94 5.04 -17.28 -6.04
CA ASN A 94 4.47 -18.60 -5.73
C ASN A 94 3.32 -18.57 -4.72
N ILE A 95 3.24 -17.52 -3.90
CA ILE A 95 2.26 -17.44 -2.80
C ILE A 95 1.45 -16.15 -2.81
N GLY A 96 1.76 -15.18 -3.69
CA GLY A 96 1.06 -13.91 -3.81
C GLY A 96 1.33 -12.90 -2.70
N ILE A 97 2.18 -13.21 -1.72
CA ILE A 97 2.61 -12.26 -0.69
C ILE A 97 3.56 -11.23 -1.32
N TYR A 98 3.51 -10.00 -0.86
CA TYR A 98 4.52 -8.99 -1.18
C TYR A 98 5.01 -8.27 0.06
N LEU A 99 6.24 -7.78 -0.04
CA LEU A 99 6.87 -6.88 0.93
C LEU A 99 7.29 -5.62 0.19
N GLY A 100 7.06 -4.48 0.80
CA GLY A 100 7.44 -3.18 0.26
C GLY A 100 8.14 -2.31 1.29
N ALA A 101 9.00 -1.43 0.79
CA ALA A 101 9.61 -0.37 1.56
C ALA A 101 9.64 0.90 0.72
N ASP A 102 9.44 2.05 1.35
CA ASP A 102 9.38 3.34 0.69
C ASP A 102 9.96 4.48 1.53
N VAL A 103 10.37 5.53 0.84
CA VAL A 103 10.80 6.80 1.42
C VAL A 103 9.89 7.88 0.89
N ASN A 104 9.37 8.67 1.81
CA ASN A 104 8.36 9.67 1.53
C ASN A 104 8.80 11.05 2.00
N VAL A 105 8.35 12.05 1.26
CA VAL A 105 8.27 13.44 1.69
C VAL A 105 6.82 13.70 2.07
N VAL A 106 6.59 14.07 3.31
CA VAL A 106 5.27 14.36 3.85
C VAL A 106 5.18 15.84 4.16
N ARG A 107 4.20 16.51 3.57
CA ARG A 107 3.89 17.92 3.81
C ARG A 107 2.60 18.03 4.60
N TRP A 108 2.65 18.75 5.70
CA TRP A 108 1.50 19.13 6.50
C TRP A 108 1.14 20.57 6.17
N ASP A 109 -0.11 20.81 5.82
CA ASP A 109 -0.69 22.13 5.63
C ASP A 109 -1.61 22.47 6.80
N TRP A 110 -1.22 23.46 7.58
CA TRP A 110 -1.93 23.95 8.76
C TRP A 110 -2.63 25.29 8.48
N GLY A 111 -2.70 25.69 7.20
CA GLY A 111 -3.28 26.97 6.79
C GLY A 111 -2.43 28.21 7.12
N THR A 112 -1.52 28.15 8.07
CA THR A 112 -0.64 29.26 8.47
C THR A 112 0.84 28.86 8.56
N SER A 113 1.17 27.59 8.49
CA SER A 113 2.54 27.07 8.57
C SER A 113 2.64 25.75 7.82
N ASP A 114 3.66 25.62 7.00
CA ASP A 114 4.01 24.39 6.27
C ASP A 114 5.16 23.68 7.01
N ASP A 115 5.04 22.40 7.25
CA ASP A 115 6.13 21.56 7.73
C ASP A 115 6.35 20.40 6.76
N THR A 116 7.60 20.13 6.42
CA THR A 116 7.96 19.06 5.48
C THR A 116 8.93 18.12 6.15
N LYS A 117 8.59 16.85 6.24
CA LYS A 117 9.40 15.80 6.89
C LYS A 117 9.59 14.60 5.99
N PHE A 118 10.72 13.92 6.20
CA PHE A 118 10.94 12.60 5.62
C PHE A 118 10.26 11.53 6.48
N SER A 119 9.70 10.53 5.80
CA SER A 119 9.09 9.36 6.41
C SER A 119 9.59 8.10 5.72
N PHE A 120 9.80 7.05 6.49
CA PHE A 120 10.09 5.72 5.99
C PHE A 120 8.86 4.85 6.16
N GLY A 121 8.52 4.10 5.10
CA GLY A 121 7.41 3.17 5.09
C GLY A 121 7.88 1.74 4.89
N ALA A 122 7.15 0.82 5.50
CA ALA A 122 7.22 -0.60 5.22
C ALA A 122 5.80 -1.15 5.09
N GLU A 123 5.61 -2.09 4.19
CA GLU A 123 4.32 -2.75 4.00
C GLU A 123 4.48 -4.24 3.75
N ALA A 124 3.50 -5.01 4.17
CA ALA A 124 3.37 -6.43 3.85
C ALA A 124 1.92 -6.71 3.48
N GLY A 125 1.70 -7.35 2.37
CA GLY A 125 0.36 -7.60 1.87
C GLY A 125 0.27 -8.86 1.02
N TYR A 126 -0.93 -9.07 0.52
CA TYR A 126 -1.26 -10.21 -0.31
C TYR A 126 -1.99 -9.75 -1.57
N ALA A 127 -1.54 -10.20 -2.74
CA ALA A 127 -2.16 -9.92 -4.02
C ALA A 127 -3.16 -11.03 -4.38
N PHE A 128 -4.44 -10.81 -4.10
CA PHE A 128 -5.52 -11.70 -4.54
C PHE A 128 -5.90 -11.41 -5.98
N PHE A 129 -5.57 -12.28 -6.92
CA PHE A 129 -5.93 -12.11 -8.31
C PHE A 129 -7.44 -12.31 -8.51
N LEU A 130 -8.12 -11.21 -8.85
CA LEU A 130 -9.54 -11.21 -9.24
C LEU A 130 -9.68 -11.56 -10.73
N THR A 131 -8.72 -11.10 -11.52
CA THR A 131 -8.56 -11.43 -12.95
C THR A 131 -7.06 -11.61 -13.25
N ARG A 132 -6.70 -11.82 -14.52
CA ARG A 132 -5.29 -11.90 -14.92
C ARG A 132 -4.51 -10.61 -14.68
N THR A 133 -5.19 -9.47 -14.66
CA THR A 133 -4.54 -8.15 -14.60
C THR A 133 -5.00 -7.30 -13.42
N VAL A 134 -5.91 -7.80 -12.60
CA VAL A 134 -6.49 -7.05 -11.47
C VAL A 134 -6.37 -7.87 -10.20
N THR A 135 -5.82 -7.26 -9.16
CA THR A 135 -5.74 -7.83 -7.81
C THR A 135 -6.51 -7.00 -6.80
N LEU A 136 -6.94 -7.65 -5.72
CA LEU A 136 -7.31 -7.02 -4.45
C LEU A 136 -6.13 -7.22 -3.49
N GLU A 137 -5.65 -6.14 -2.89
CA GLU A 137 -4.40 -6.13 -2.11
C GLU A 137 -4.60 -5.61 -0.69
N PRO A 138 -5.11 -6.45 0.23
CA PRO A 138 -5.04 -6.14 1.65
C PRO A 138 -3.57 -6.13 2.11
N ALA A 139 -3.22 -5.16 2.96
CA ALA A 139 -1.89 -5.00 3.49
C ALA A 139 -1.90 -4.41 4.90
N VAL A 140 -0.90 -4.75 5.67
CA VAL A 140 -0.48 -4.01 6.84
C VAL A 140 0.61 -3.05 6.43
N TYR A 141 0.63 -1.86 7.01
CA TYR A 141 1.69 -0.88 6.77
C TYR A 141 2.18 -0.28 8.07
N TRP A 142 3.43 0.15 8.04
CA TRP A 142 4.08 0.87 9.13
C TRP A 142 4.86 2.04 8.53
N ASN A 143 4.53 3.26 8.98
CA ASN A 143 5.20 4.48 8.58
C ASN A 143 5.84 5.12 9.80
N VAL A 144 7.08 5.51 9.69
CA VAL A 144 7.84 6.14 10.76
C VAL A 144 8.50 7.43 10.27
N ASN A 145 8.39 8.48 11.06
CA ASN A 145 9.15 9.70 10.90
C ASN A 145 9.76 10.10 12.26
N SER A 146 10.43 11.27 12.33
CA SER A 146 11.10 11.74 13.55
C SER A 146 10.19 11.92 14.75
N ASP A 147 8.86 12.10 14.54
CA ASP A 147 7.94 12.49 15.60
C ASP A 147 6.91 11.43 15.93
N ARG A 148 6.62 10.54 14.99
CA ARG A 148 5.58 9.52 15.18
C ARG A 148 5.84 8.24 14.42
N SER A 149 5.22 7.18 14.93
CA SER A 149 5.10 5.89 14.26
C SER A 149 3.62 5.57 14.07
N VAL A 150 3.24 5.22 12.86
CA VAL A 150 1.85 4.87 12.50
C VAL A 150 1.83 3.48 11.92
N PHE A 151 1.00 2.62 12.49
CA PHE A 151 0.73 1.28 12.01
C PHE A 151 -0.74 1.17 11.63
N GLY A 152 -1.03 0.48 10.53
CA GLY A 152 -2.43 0.37 10.10
C GLY A 152 -2.66 -0.71 9.05
N LEU A 153 -3.92 -0.82 8.66
CA LEU A 153 -4.37 -1.68 7.58
C LEU A 153 -4.78 -0.84 6.38
N LYS A 154 -4.51 -1.34 5.19
CA LYS A 154 -4.98 -0.76 3.95
C LYS A 154 -5.49 -1.83 3.00
N VAL A 155 -6.33 -1.43 2.08
CA VAL A 155 -6.83 -2.27 0.99
C VAL A 155 -6.66 -1.49 -0.31
N GLY A 156 -6.05 -2.11 -1.29
CA GLY A 156 -5.84 -1.55 -2.62
C GLY A 156 -6.30 -2.48 -3.72
N PHE A 157 -6.31 -1.94 -4.93
CA PHE A 157 -6.45 -2.72 -6.15
C PHE A 157 -5.17 -2.58 -6.96
N GLY A 158 -4.61 -3.70 -7.42
CA GLY A 158 -3.50 -3.71 -8.35
C GLY A 158 -3.99 -3.89 -9.77
N PHE A 159 -3.53 -3.04 -10.69
CA PHE A 159 -3.75 -3.17 -12.13
C PHE A 159 -2.40 -3.39 -12.80
N TYR A 160 -2.27 -4.52 -13.49
CA TYR A 160 -1.01 -4.96 -14.12
C TYR A 160 -1.15 -4.94 -15.65
N PHE A 161 -0.15 -4.39 -16.36
CA PHE A 161 -0.16 -4.21 -17.80
C PHE A 161 1.09 -4.79 -18.47
#